data_eb0f8a76ed6d9a6efc2b49faa23d4b94
#
_entry.id   eb0f8a76ed6d9a6efc2b49faa23d4b94
#
_cell.length_a   1.000
_cell.length_b   1.000
_cell.length_c   1.000
_cell.angle_alpha   90.00
_cell.angle_beta   90.00
_cell.angle_gamma   90.00
#
_symmetry.space_group_name_H-M   'P 1'
#
loop_
_entity.id
_entity.type
_entity.pdbx_description
1 polymer ?
#
loop_
_entity_poly.entity_id
_entity_poly.type
_entity_poly.pdbx_seq_one_letter_code
_entity_poly.pdbx_strand_id
1 'polypeptide(L)'
;MSMLEFPDEVVTRAPVRYVSLPGGAGTGALITLDNGFDHTKPTTFGPRGMANIEAALDEALGREDVVAVAVTGKPFVFAVGADLKVMHSAATVEQAKEYFALGHRVFRKLRDSRVPTFAFLNGATLGGGLELALHCHYRTISAGVPVLAFPEVFLGLVPGWGGSQLLPNLVGAENAVTVIVENALNQNRMLRGPQAFKLGIADVMFEPADFLEQSLAWAAGVVRGDTRVERPAVDRDEATWQGALARGRALADMKVHGATQAPYKALELIGLAREATYDDGTAAERRALAELAFGEDLRASLYAFDLVQRRAKRPAGVPDASLARDVTKVGVVGAGLMASQLALLFVRRLEVPVVMTDLDQERVEVGVGYVHGEVDKLLGKGRISRDKANRLK
;
A
#
# COMPACT_ATOMS: atom_id res chain seq x y z
N MET A 1 -5.64 -16.65 28.20
CA MET A 1 -6.22 -15.94 27.06
C MET A 1 -6.39 -16.96 25.95
N SER A 2 -7.61 -17.23 25.48
CA SER A 2 -7.80 -18.09 24.31
C SER A 2 -7.21 -17.35 23.13
N MET A 3 -6.24 -17.96 22.46
CA MET A 3 -5.67 -17.41 21.24
C MET A 3 -6.80 -17.38 20.20
N LEU A 4 -7.02 -16.23 19.56
CA LEU A 4 -7.95 -16.14 18.42
C LEU A 4 -7.47 -17.13 17.35
N GLU A 5 -8.21 -18.19 17.10
CA GLU A 5 -7.84 -19.21 16.13
C GLU A 5 -8.64 -19.00 14.83
N PHE A 6 -7.94 -18.81 13.73
CA PHE A 6 -8.50 -18.77 12.39
C PHE A 6 -7.83 -19.87 11.57
N PRO A 7 -8.54 -20.97 11.26
CA PRO A 7 -7.97 -22.15 10.59
C PRO A 7 -7.29 -21.84 9.25
N ASP A 8 -7.82 -20.86 8.52
CA ASP A 8 -7.33 -20.48 7.19
C ASP A 8 -6.23 -19.40 7.20
N GLU A 9 -5.72 -19.01 8.37
CA GLU A 9 -4.66 -18.02 8.48
C GLU A 9 -3.38 -18.51 7.80
N VAL A 10 -2.85 -17.70 6.88
CA VAL A 10 -1.49 -17.87 6.36
C VAL A 10 -0.52 -17.21 7.33
N VAL A 11 0.02 -18.02 8.21
CA VAL A 11 0.81 -17.52 9.36
C VAL A 11 2.11 -16.88 8.92
N THR A 12 2.30 -15.62 9.24
CA THR A 12 3.57 -14.92 9.10
C THR A 12 4.53 -15.37 10.20
N ARG A 13 5.74 -15.78 9.80
CA ARG A 13 6.89 -16.02 10.66
C ARG A 13 7.69 -14.74 10.77
N ALA A 14 8.46 -14.60 11.84
CA ALA A 14 9.30 -13.45 12.12
C ALA A 14 10.70 -13.90 12.62
N PRO A 15 11.48 -14.67 11.82
CA PRO A 15 12.81 -15.10 12.25
C PRO A 15 13.70 -13.89 12.54
N VAL A 16 14.44 -13.98 13.65
CA VAL A 16 15.43 -12.99 14.08
C VAL A 16 16.81 -13.44 13.65
N ARG A 17 17.56 -12.55 13.01
CA ARG A 17 19.01 -12.71 12.76
C ARG A 17 19.77 -11.64 13.49
N TYR A 18 20.77 -12.06 14.26
CA TYR A 18 21.69 -11.12 14.89
C TYR A 18 22.86 -10.86 13.95
N VAL A 19 23.06 -9.60 13.59
CA VAL A 19 24.06 -9.16 12.63
C VAL A 19 25.02 -8.16 13.28
N SER A 20 26.30 -8.28 12.99
CA SER A 20 27.27 -7.23 13.36
C SER A 20 27.03 -6.02 12.45
N LEU A 21 26.61 -4.92 13.03
CA LEU A 21 26.40 -3.69 12.28
C LEU A 21 27.74 -3.12 11.78
N PRO A 22 27.80 -2.58 10.54
CA PRO A 22 29.01 -2.01 9.97
C PRO A 22 29.68 -0.93 10.84
N GLY A 23 31.01 -0.84 10.73
CA GLY A 23 31.78 0.18 11.45
C GLY A 23 31.81 0.01 12.97
N GLY A 24 31.60 -1.23 13.46
CA GLY A 24 31.66 -1.52 14.89
C GLY A 24 30.50 -0.95 15.71
N ALA A 25 29.35 -0.69 15.10
CA ALA A 25 28.19 -0.09 15.77
C ALA A 25 27.53 -1.04 16.82
N GLY A 26 27.90 -2.32 16.84
CA GLY A 26 27.36 -3.33 17.76
C GLY A 26 26.48 -4.38 17.07
N THR A 27 25.67 -5.09 17.85
CA THR A 27 24.78 -6.14 17.36
C THR A 27 23.41 -5.57 17.02
N GLY A 28 23.00 -5.70 15.76
CA GLY A 28 21.63 -5.44 15.31
C GLY A 28 20.79 -6.71 15.29
N ALA A 29 19.52 -6.63 15.66
CA ALA A 29 18.54 -7.69 15.45
C ALA A 29 17.74 -7.38 14.17
N LEU A 30 17.85 -8.23 13.16
CA LEU A 30 17.09 -8.14 11.90
C LEU A 30 15.95 -9.15 11.92
N ILE A 31 14.72 -8.67 11.98
CA ILE A 31 13.50 -9.46 11.94
C ILE A 31 13.00 -9.48 10.49
N THR A 32 12.77 -10.67 9.93
CA THR A 32 12.26 -10.82 8.57
C THR A 32 10.81 -11.33 8.60
N LEU A 33 9.90 -10.59 8.01
CA LEU A 33 8.50 -10.98 7.88
C LEU A 33 8.34 -11.92 6.67
N ASP A 34 8.03 -13.19 6.92
CA ASP A 34 7.95 -14.22 5.88
C ASP A 34 6.84 -15.23 6.19
N ASN A 35 5.97 -15.48 5.23
CA ASN A 35 4.92 -16.50 5.33
C ASN A 35 5.30 -17.83 4.66
N GLY A 36 6.54 -18.00 4.21
CA GLY A 36 7.07 -19.20 3.58
C GLY A 36 6.65 -19.41 2.11
N PHE A 37 5.95 -18.46 1.51
CA PHE A 37 5.59 -18.45 0.09
C PHE A 37 6.40 -17.40 -0.67
N ASP A 38 6.40 -17.48 -2.00
CA ASP A 38 6.99 -16.46 -2.85
C ASP A 38 6.19 -15.12 -2.80
N HIS A 39 6.62 -14.14 -3.60
CA HIS A 39 6.03 -12.80 -3.63
C HIS A 39 4.59 -12.76 -4.19
N THR A 40 4.13 -13.81 -4.90
CA THR A 40 2.76 -13.87 -5.42
C THR A 40 1.72 -14.08 -4.31
N LYS A 41 2.17 -14.57 -3.14
CA LYS A 41 1.36 -14.72 -1.94
C LYS A 41 1.90 -13.76 -0.86
N PRO A 42 1.38 -12.54 -0.79
CA PRO A 42 1.93 -11.50 0.09
C PRO A 42 1.82 -11.87 1.57
N THR A 43 2.71 -11.29 2.37
CA THR A 43 2.73 -11.45 3.83
C THR A 43 1.60 -10.63 4.44
N THR A 44 0.73 -11.28 5.20
CA THR A 44 -0.40 -10.67 5.94
C THR A 44 -0.26 -10.92 7.44
N PHE A 45 -0.96 -10.13 8.24
CA PHE A 45 -0.98 -10.25 9.68
C PHE A 45 -2.29 -10.85 10.16
N GLY A 46 -2.26 -12.08 10.61
CA GLY A 46 -3.31 -12.72 11.40
C GLY A 46 -2.87 -12.81 12.88
N PRO A 47 -3.71 -13.32 13.78
CA PRO A 47 -3.39 -13.40 15.23
C PRO A 47 -2.14 -14.20 15.53
N ARG A 48 -1.92 -15.34 14.86
CA ARG A 48 -0.72 -16.17 15.03
C ARG A 48 0.52 -15.51 14.46
N GLY A 49 0.38 -14.84 13.30
CA GLY A 49 1.45 -14.03 12.73
C GLY A 49 1.86 -12.88 13.64
N MET A 50 0.89 -12.18 14.24
CA MET A 50 1.14 -11.14 15.24
C MET A 50 1.83 -11.68 16.49
N ALA A 51 1.45 -12.86 16.99
CA ALA A 51 2.11 -13.50 18.10
C ALA A 51 3.58 -13.84 17.81
N ASN A 52 3.88 -14.29 16.57
CA ASN A 52 5.26 -14.53 16.14
C ASN A 52 6.08 -13.22 16.07
N ILE A 53 5.49 -12.12 15.61
CA ILE A 53 6.15 -10.81 15.59
C ILE A 53 6.38 -10.33 17.02
N GLU A 54 5.40 -10.49 17.91
CA GLU A 54 5.53 -10.13 19.32
C GLU A 54 6.68 -10.90 20.00
N ALA A 55 6.74 -12.22 19.80
CA ALA A 55 7.80 -13.06 20.34
C ALA A 55 9.19 -12.68 19.79
N ALA A 56 9.29 -12.37 18.49
CA ALA A 56 10.55 -11.93 17.88
C ALA A 56 11.01 -10.57 18.43
N LEU A 57 10.08 -9.64 18.68
CA LEU A 57 10.40 -8.35 19.31
C LEU A 57 10.83 -8.55 20.77
N ASP A 58 10.16 -9.40 21.53
CA ASP A 58 10.52 -9.69 22.92
C ASP A 58 11.88 -10.37 23.01
N GLU A 59 12.19 -11.31 22.13
CA GLU A 59 13.51 -11.93 22.02
C GLU A 59 14.59 -10.88 21.71
N ALA A 60 14.40 -10.06 20.67
CA ALA A 60 15.38 -9.07 20.23
C ALA A 60 15.61 -7.99 21.30
N LEU A 61 14.54 -7.46 21.90
CA LEU A 61 14.59 -6.39 22.90
C LEU A 61 15.02 -6.89 24.29
N GLY A 62 14.88 -8.19 24.57
CA GLY A 62 15.34 -8.84 25.78
C GLY A 62 16.85 -9.03 25.87
N ARG A 63 17.58 -8.91 24.75
CA ARG A 63 19.04 -9.05 24.72
C ARG A 63 19.71 -7.71 25.03
N GLU A 64 20.62 -7.73 25.99
CA GLU A 64 21.37 -6.52 26.41
C GLU A 64 22.39 -6.05 25.36
N ASP A 65 22.95 -6.97 24.55
CA ASP A 65 23.94 -6.67 23.52
C ASP A 65 23.33 -6.11 22.22
N VAL A 66 22.00 -6.14 22.07
CA VAL A 66 21.31 -5.57 20.92
C VAL A 66 21.22 -4.04 21.03
N VAL A 67 21.80 -3.36 20.06
CA VAL A 67 21.82 -1.89 19.99
C VAL A 67 20.83 -1.31 18.98
N ALA A 68 20.21 -2.13 18.16
CA ALA A 68 19.19 -1.74 17.17
C ALA A 68 18.32 -2.92 16.79
N VAL A 69 17.05 -2.65 16.47
CA VAL A 69 16.12 -3.63 15.89
C VAL A 69 15.68 -3.13 14.53
N ALA A 70 15.82 -3.97 13.50
CA ALA A 70 15.33 -3.69 12.16
C ALA A 70 14.28 -4.73 11.74
N VAL A 71 13.23 -4.27 11.05
CA VAL A 71 12.21 -5.14 10.46
C VAL A 71 12.27 -4.99 8.95
N THR A 72 12.29 -6.10 8.23
CA THR A 72 12.20 -6.16 6.77
C THR A 72 11.23 -7.26 6.35
N GLY A 73 10.86 -7.30 5.08
CA GLY A 73 10.03 -8.38 4.54
C GLY A 73 10.82 -9.35 3.67
N LYS A 74 10.16 -10.42 3.24
CA LYS A 74 10.67 -11.30 2.21
C LYS A 74 10.87 -10.55 0.88
N PRO A 75 11.59 -11.11 -0.12
CA PRO A 75 11.82 -10.42 -1.40
C PRO A 75 10.54 -9.87 -2.02
N PHE A 76 10.56 -8.59 -2.43
CA PHE A 76 9.50 -7.82 -3.09
C PHE A 76 8.25 -7.52 -2.24
N VAL A 77 8.17 -8.00 -1.00
CA VAL A 77 7.02 -7.76 -0.11
C VAL A 77 7.51 -7.44 1.30
N PHE A 78 7.24 -6.24 1.77
CA PHE A 78 7.44 -5.92 3.19
C PHE A 78 6.32 -6.54 4.03
N ALA A 79 5.10 -6.02 3.91
CA ALA A 79 3.86 -6.60 4.45
C ALA A 79 2.64 -5.86 3.87
N VAL A 80 1.52 -6.56 3.73
CA VAL A 80 0.31 -5.99 3.13
C VAL A 80 -0.87 -5.86 4.11
N GLY A 81 -0.57 -5.84 5.40
CA GLY A 81 -1.53 -5.52 6.45
C GLY A 81 -2.33 -6.72 6.95
N ALA A 82 -3.50 -6.43 7.50
CA ALA A 82 -4.39 -7.41 8.10
C ALA A 82 -4.80 -8.50 7.10
N ASP A 83 -4.91 -9.74 7.58
CA ASP A 83 -5.49 -10.81 6.77
C ASP A 83 -7.01 -10.59 6.64
N LEU A 84 -7.45 -10.20 5.45
CA LEU A 84 -8.86 -9.95 5.16
C LEU A 84 -9.75 -11.18 5.37
N LYS A 85 -9.21 -12.39 5.30
CA LYS A 85 -9.94 -13.62 5.60
C LYS A 85 -10.25 -13.71 7.09
N VAL A 86 -9.30 -13.34 7.95
CA VAL A 86 -9.50 -13.24 9.39
C VAL A 86 -10.62 -12.26 9.70
N MET A 87 -10.61 -11.09 9.08
CA MET A 87 -11.66 -10.08 9.26
C MET A 87 -13.03 -10.60 8.82
N HIS A 88 -13.10 -11.36 7.72
CA HIS A 88 -14.35 -11.95 7.22
C HIS A 88 -14.85 -13.08 8.12
N SER A 89 -13.95 -13.77 8.84
CA SER A 89 -14.25 -14.92 9.68
C SER A 89 -14.47 -14.56 11.15
N ALA A 90 -14.26 -13.31 11.55
CA ALA A 90 -14.53 -12.86 12.91
C ALA A 90 -16.03 -13.00 13.21
N ALA A 91 -16.38 -13.91 14.12
CA ALA A 91 -17.77 -14.26 14.42
C ALA A 91 -18.43 -13.23 15.35
N THR A 92 -17.63 -12.48 16.15
CA THR A 92 -18.15 -11.52 17.11
C THR A 92 -17.39 -10.19 17.11
N VAL A 93 -18.06 -9.15 17.58
CA VAL A 93 -17.47 -7.80 17.75
C VAL A 93 -16.28 -7.85 18.73
N GLU A 94 -16.38 -8.67 19.76
CA GLU A 94 -15.35 -8.83 20.78
C GLU A 94 -14.07 -9.43 20.18
N GLN A 95 -14.19 -10.45 19.34
CA GLN A 95 -13.05 -11.05 18.64
C GLN A 95 -12.36 -10.03 17.72
N ALA A 96 -13.12 -9.23 16.98
CA ALA A 96 -12.56 -8.18 16.13
C ALA A 96 -11.85 -7.11 16.97
N LYS A 97 -12.45 -6.65 18.07
CA LYS A 97 -11.83 -5.70 18.99
C LYS A 97 -10.52 -6.24 19.60
N GLU A 98 -10.50 -7.52 19.98
CA GLU A 98 -9.30 -8.18 20.48
C GLU A 98 -8.19 -8.23 19.43
N TYR A 99 -8.54 -8.58 18.18
CA TYR A 99 -7.59 -8.57 17.05
C TYR A 99 -7.03 -7.18 16.78
N PHE A 100 -7.87 -6.15 16.77
CA PHE A 100 -7.41 -4.77 16.56
C PHE A 100 -6.53 -4.29 17.73
N ALA A 101 -6.87 -4.64 18.97
CA ALA A 101 -6.05 -4.32 20.11
C ALA A 101 -4.69 -5.03 20.10
N LEU A 102 -4.62 -6.24 19.52
CA LEU A 102 -3.39 -7.01 19.38
C LEU A 102 -2.35 -6.26 18.52
N GLY A 103 -2.74 -5.75 17.37
CA GLY A 103 -1.83 -5.01 16.48
C GLY A 103 -1.23 -3.77 17.16
N HIS A 104 -2.05 -2.96 17.84
CA HIS A 104 -1.54 -1.82 18.60
C HIS A 104 -0.54 -2.24 19.68
N ARG A 105 -0.83 -3.31 20.44
CA ARG A 105 0.06 -3.81 21.48
C ARG A 105 1.41 -4.25 20.92
N VAL A 106 1.40 -5.00 19.83
CA VAL A 106 2.61 -5.53 19.21
C VAL A 106 3.45 -4.42 18.58
N PHE A 107 2.84 -3.54 17.77
CA PHE A 107 3.59 -2.50 17.06
C PHE A 107 4.11 -1.41 17.99
N ARG A 108 3.40 -1.13 19.09
CA ARG A 108 3.84 -0.20 20.12
C ARG A 108 5.22 -0.56 20.71
N LYS A 109 5.58 -1.85 20.79
CA LYS A 109 6.91 -2.29 21.24
C LYS A 109 8.05 -1.73 20.37
N LEU A 110 7.82 -1.51 19.07
CA LEU A 110 8.79 -0.84 18.20
C LEU A 110 8.96 0.64 18.53
N ARG A 111 7.86 1.34 18.78
CA ARG A 111 7.84 2.75 19.11
C ARG A 111 8.44 3.06 20.46
N ASP A 112 8.08 2.25 21.48
CA ASP A 112 8.49 2.45 22.86
C ASP A 112 9.81 1.72 23.19
N SER A 113 10.52 1.24 22.16
CA SER A 113 11.78 0.51 22.27
C SER A 113 12.88 1.36 22.89
N ARG A 114 13.68 0.74 23.79
CA ARG A 114 14.88 1.34 24.40
C ARG A 114 16.02 1.58 23.39
N VAL A 115 16.03 0.90 22.26
CA VAL A 115 17.02 1.03 21.20
C VAL A 115 16.35 1.53 19.92
N PRO A 116 17.11 2.18 19.00
CA PRO A 116 16.59 2.58 17.71
C PRO A 116 15.95 1.42 16.96
N THR A 117 14.76 1.67 16.39
CA THR A 117 14.04 0.71 15.55
C THR A 117 13.93 1.20 14.13
N PHE A 118 14.08 0.29 13.17
CA PHE A 118 14.16 0.59 11.75
C PHE A 118 13.17 -0.29 10.98
N ALA A 119 12.44 0.30 10.01
CA ALA A 119 11.72 -0.45 9.00
C ALA A 119 12.48 -0.32 7.67
N PHE A 120 12.90 -1.45 7.10
CA PHE A 120 13.54 -1.52 5.79
C PHE A 120 12.49 -1.94 4.76
N LEU A 121 11.89 -0.94 4.07
CA LEU A 121 10.80 -1.13 3.14
C LEU A 121 11.32 -1.65 1.80
N ASN A 122 11.47 -2.96 1.71
CA ASN A 122 12.08 -3.66 0.57
C ASN A 122 11.10 -4.03 -0.55
N GLY A 123 9.80 -3.83 -0.35
CA GLY A 123 8.77 -4.24 -1.31
C GLY A 123 7.38 -3.70 -0.99
N ALA A 124 6.36 -4.37 -1.48
CA ALA A 124 4.96 -3.99 -1.29
C ALA A 124 4.64 -3.75 0.20
N THR A 125 4.11 -2.57 0.52
CA THR A 125 3.85 -2.12 1.89
C THR A 125 2.45 -1.50 1.96
N LEU A 126 1.47 -2.22 2.48
CA LEU A 126 0.07 -1.79 2.48
C LEU A 126 -0.54 -1.87 3.88
N GLY A 127 -1.43 -0.95 4.19
CA GLY A 127 -2.25 -0.97 5.40
C GLY A 127 -1.45 -1.19 6.67
N GLY A 128 -1.81 -2.20 7.44
CA GLY A 128 -1.10 -2.58 8.68
C GLY A 128 0.41 -2.83 8.50
N GLY A 129 0.89 -3.15 7.29
CA GLY A 129 2.32 -3.22 6.99
C GLY A 129 2.98 -1.83 7.03
N LEU A 130 2.30 -0.82 6.50
CA LEU A 130 2.75 0.57 6.63
C LEU A 130 2.61 1.06 8.07
N GLU A 131 1.57 0.65 8.79
CA GLU A 131 1.39 1.00 10.21
C GLU A 131 2.52 0.44 11.07
N LEU A 132 2.94 -0.82 10.86
CA LEU A 132 4.12 -1.38 11.52
C LEU A 132 5.37 -0.51 11.24
N ALA A 133 5.60 -0.14 9.98
CA ALA A 133 6.73 0.69 9.60
C ALA A 133 6.69 2.09 10.25
N LEU A 134 5.51 2.68 10.40
CA LEU A 134 5.33 3.98 11.06
C LEU A 134 5.59 3.93 12.56
N HIS A 135 5.50 2.76 13.19
CA HIS A 135 5.89 2.57 14.60
C HIS A 135 7.40 2.49 14.81
N CYS A 136 8.18 2.21 13.75
CA CYS A 136 9.63 2.28 13.86
C CYS A 136 10.11 3.74 13.97
N HIS A 137 11.21 3.95 14.69
CA HIS A 137 11.82 5.27 14.77
C HIS A 137 12.29 5.78 13.41
N TYR A 138 12.81 4.88 12.56
CA TYR A 138 13.39 5.21 11.26
C TYR A 138 12.90 4.28 10.16
N ARG A 139 12.91 4.76 8.92
CA ARG A 139 12.46 4.01 7.73
C ARG A 139 13.42 4.25 6.57
N THR A 140 13.95 3.16 6.01
CA THR A 140 14.57 3.19 4.68
C THR A 140 13.60 2.63 3.65
N ILE A 141 13.67 3.08 2.39
CA ILE A 141 12.81 2.59 1.32
C ILE A 141 13.60 2.26 0.07
N SER A 142 13.31 1.13 -0.55
CA SER A 142 13.86 0.80 -1.86
C SER A 142 13.17 1.60 -2.96
N ALA A 143 13.95 2.16 -3.89
CA ALA A 143 13.42 2.81 -5.10
C ALA A 143 12.56 1.86 -5.93
N GLY A 144 12.78 0.53 -5.79
CA GLY A 144 12.02 -0.53 -6.46
C GLY A 144 10.69 -0.88 -5.80
N VAL A 145 10.27 -0.26 -4.69
CA VAL A 145 8.98 -0.52 -4.05
C VAL A 145 7.84 -0.26 -5.05
N PRO A 146 7.08 -1.29 -5.42
CA PRO A 146 6.07 -1.16 -6.46
C PRO A 146 4.80 -0.47 -5.98
N VAL A 147 4.43 -0.70 -4.70
CA VAL A 147 3.20 -0.19 -4.09
C VAL A 147 3.39 0.09 -2.60
N LEU A 148 2.90 1.26 -2.17
CA LEU A 148 2.78 1.67 -0.78
C LEU A 148 1.48 2.45 -0.63
N ALA A 149 0.59 2.07 0.31
CA ALA A 149 -0.70 2.71 0.47
C ALA A 149 -1.39 2.37 1.79
N PHE A 150 -2.41 3.17 2.11
CA PHE A 150 -3.50 2.82 3.02
C PHE A 150 -4.77 2.51 2.20
N PRO A 151 -5.07 1.23 1.89
CA PRO A 151 -6.24 0.86 1.10
C PRO A 151 -7.53 0.77 1.92
N GLU A 152 -7.49 1.03 3.22
CA GLU A 152 -8.58 0.77 4.16
C GLU A 152 -9.86 1.52 3.77
N VAL A 153 -9.75 2.80 3.41
CA VAL A 153 -10.93 3.61 3.01
C VAL A 153 -11.58 3.07 1.74
N PHE A 154 -10.79 2.51 0.81
CA PHE A 154 -11.33 1.82 -0.37
C PHE A 154 -12.14 0.56 0.00
N LEU A 155 -11.79 -0.10 1.10
CA LEU A 155 -12.47 -1.28 1.60
C LEU A 155 -13.63 -0.96 2.57
N GLY A 156 -13.90 0.31 2.85
CA GLY A 156 -14.93 0.72 3.82
C GLY A 156 -14.45 0.71 5.26
N LEU A 157 -13.14 0.78 5.49
CA LEU A 157 -12.49 0.82 6.81
C LEU A 157 -11.63 2.08 6.95
N VAL A 158 -11.00 2.22 8.11
CA VAL A 158 -9.93 3.19 8.38
C VAL A 158 -8.65 2.44 8.75
N PRO A 159 -7.45 3.05 8.64
CA PRO A 159 -6.25 2.50 9.26
C PRO A 159 -6.52 2.20 10.73
N GLY A 160 -6.19 1.02 11.18
CA GLY A 160 -6.66 0.51 12.47
C GLY A 160 -5.58 0.18 13.48
N TRP A 161 -4.31 0.38 13.13
CA TRP A 161 -3.16 0.12 13.98
C TRP A 161 -2.22 1.33 14.11
N GLY A 162 -2.78 2.54 14.18
CA GLY A 162 -2.07 3.78 14.43
C GLY A 162 -1.85 4.64 13.19
N GLY A 163 -2.19 4.17 12.00
CA GLY A 163 -1.89 4.85 10.74
C GLY A 163 -2.51 6.24 10.62
N SER A 164 -3.74 6.40 11.10
CA SER A 164 -4.46 7.69 11.09
C SER A 164 -3.88 8.72 12.07
N GLN A 165 -3.04 8.27 13.00
CA GLN A 165 -2.37 9.13 13.97
C GLN A 165 -0.89 9.36 13.62
N LEU A 166 -0.18 8.30 13.25
CA LEU A 166 1.26 8.36 12.99
C LEU A 166 1.60 9.06 11.67
N LEU A 167 0.82 8.79 10.60
CA LEU A 167 1.10 9.38 9.31
C LEU A 167 0.95 10.91 9.32
N PRO A 168 -0.17 11.51 9.77
CA PRO A 168 -0.29 12.97 9.80
C PRO A 168 0.73 13.64 10.71
N ASN A 169 1.17 12.98 11.76
CA ASN A 169 2.24 13.44 12.64
C ASN A 169 3.65 13.28 12.05
N LEU A 170 3.79 12.58 10.94
CA LEU A 170 5.05 12.44 10.20
C LEU A 170 5.12 13.36 8.98
N VAL A 171 4.06 13.42 8.18
CA VAL A 171 4.06 14.07 6.85
C VAL A 171 3.10 15.26 6.73
N GLY A 172 2.41 15.64 7.81
CA GLY A 172 1.39 16.69 7.83
C GLY A 172 0.02 16.24 7.34
N ALA A 173 -1.00 17.06 7.61
CA ALA A 173 -2.39 16.74 7.29
C ALA A 173 -2.63 16.60 5.79
N GLU A 174 -2.06 17.47 4.96
CA GLU A 174 -2.27 17.46 3.51
C GLU A 174 -1.83 16.15 2.87
N ASN A 175 -0.61 15.70 3.19
CA ASN A 175 -0.09 14.44 2.68
C ASN A 175 -0.83 13.23 3.28
N ALA A 176 -1.23 13.29 4.55
CA ALA A 176 -2.00 12.23 5.18
C ALA A 176 -3.39 12.07 4.55
N VAL A 177 -4.12 13.17 4.30
CA VAL A 177 -5.40 13.16 3.58
C VAL A 177 -5.21 12.57 2.18
N THR A 178 -4.15 12.97 1.47
CA THR A 178 -3.85 12.41 0.14
C THR A 178 -3.63 10.89 0.18
N VAL A 179 -2.83 10.39 1.14
CA VAL A 179 -2.47 8.96 1.21
C VAL A 179 -3.61 8.11 1.73
N ILE A 180 -4.33 8.56 2.77
CA ILE A 180 -5.35 7.75 3.45
C ILE A 180 -6.71 7.86 2.74
N VAL A 181 -7.09 9.05 2.25
CA VAL A 181 -8.43 9.30 1.73
C VAL A 181 -8.45 9.45 0.22
N GLU A 182 -7.72 10.45 -0.32
CA GLU A 182 -7.83 10.80 -1.75
C GLU A 182 -7.37 9.66 -2.66
N ASN A 183 -6.24 9.04 -2.36
CA ASN A 183 -5.70 7.92 -3.14
C ASN A 183 -6.64 6.70 -3.12
N ALA A 184 -7.20 6.38 -1.96
CA ALA A 184 -8.16 5.28 -1.82
C ALA A 184 -9.43 5.53 -2.65
N LEU A 185 -9.97 6.75 -2.63
CA LEU A 185 -11.14 7.15 -3.41
C LEU A 185 -10.85 7.34 -4.92
N ASN A 186 -9.59 7.42 -5.32
CA ASN A 186 -9.16 7.48 -6.71
C ASN A 186 -8.72 6.10 -7.22
N GLN A 187 -9.63 5.13 -7.21
CA GLN A 187 -9.43 3.75 -7.68
C GLN A 187 -8.29 3.02 -6.92
N ASN A 188 -8.18 3.28 -5.62
CA ASN A 188 -7.14 2.73 -4.77
C ASN A 188 -5.73 2.98 -5.34
N ARG A 189 -5.45 4.22 -5.71
CA ARG A 189 -4.14 4.63 -6.22
C ARG A 189 -3.08 4.37 -5.15
N MET A 190 -1.98 3.74 -5.55
CA MET A 190 -0.88 3.42 -4.66
C MET A 190 0.37 4.21 -5.04
N LEU A 191 1.18 4.56 -4.05
CA LEU A 191 2.46 5.21 -4.24
C LEU A 191 3.54 4.18 -4.61
N ARG A 192 4.55 4.63 -5.37
CA ARG A 192 5.81 3.89 -5.55
C ARG A 192 6.87 4.41 -4.57
N GLY A 193 7.96 3.67 -4.39
CA GLY A 193 9.04 4.05 -3.49
C GLY A 193 9.49 5.52 -3.59
N PRO A 194 9.83 6.04 -4.79
CA PRO A 194 10.22 7.44 -4.94
C PRO A 194 9.12 8.44 -4.56
N GLN A 195 7.85 8.10 -4.78
CA GLN A 195 6.73 8.96 -4.40
C GLN A 195 6.53 8.99 -2.87
N ALA A 196 6.64 7.84 -2.22
CA ALA A 196 6.57 7.74 -0.76
C ALA A 196 7.73 8.48 -0.08
N PHE A 197 8.95 8.35 -0.63
CA PHE A 197 10.12 9.10 -0.16
C PHE A 197 9.92 10.62 -0.30
N LYS A 198 9.43 11.07 -1.46
CA LYS A 198 9.16 12.50 -1.70
C LYS A 198 8.14 13.09 -0.71
N LEU A 199 7.19 12.29 -0.23
CA LEU A 199 6.20 12.70 0.78
C LEU A 199 6.76 12.68 2.22
N GLY A 200 8.00 12.21 2.43
CA GLY A 200 8.60 12.11 3.76
C GLY A 200 8.18 10.88 4.57
N ILE A 201 7.60 9.87 3.93
CA ILE A 201 7.21 8.61 4.60
C ILE A 201 8.46 7.80 5.01
N ALA A 202 9.55 7.92 4.26
CA ALA A 202 10.83 7.29 4.58
C ALA A 202 11.94 8.35 4.71
N ASP A 203 12.95 8.07 5.52
CA ASP A 203 14.04 8.96 5.86
C ASP A 203 15.15 8.95 4.79
N VAL A 204 15.34 7.81 4.13
CA VAL A 204 16.32 7.64 3.05
C VAL A 204 15.84 6.61 2.04
N MET A 205 16.23 6.78 0.79
CA MET A 205 15.91 5.86 -0.30
C MET A 205 17.19 5.30 -0.90
N PHE A 206 17.19 3.99 -1.16
CA PHE A 206 18.30 3.28 -1.78
C PHE A 206 17.87 2.51 -3.02
N GLU A 207 18.81 2.20 -3.91
CA GLU A 207 18.56 1.36 -5.07
C GLU A 207 18.28 -0.09 -4.67
N PRO A 208 17.49 -0.85 -5.46
CA PRO A 208 17.07 -2.20 -5.08
C PRO A 208 18.21 -3.21 -4.92
N ALA A 209 19.31 -3.07 -5.69
CA ALA A 209 20.35 -4.08 -5.81
C ALA A 209 21.08 -4.37 -4.49
N ASP A 210 21.37 -3.35 -3.71
CA ASP A 210 22.12 -3.39 -2.45
C ASP A 210 21.34 -2.76 -1.29
N PHE A 211 20.02 -2.77 -1.40
CA PHE A 211 19.09 -2.11 -0.48
C PHE A 211 19.30 -2.51 0.99
N LEU A 212 19.44 -3.82 1.26
CA LEU A 212 19.57 -4.32 2.63
C LEU A 212 20.90 -3.91 3.24
N GLU A 213 21.99 -4.04 2.49
CA GLU A 213 23.35 -3.69 2.90
C GLU A 213 23.44 -2.19 3.20
N GLN A 214 22.89 -1.35 2.32
CA GLN A 214 22.87 0.09 2.52
C GLN A 214 21.99 0.50 3.69
N SER A 215 20.85 -0.16 3.88
CA SER A 215 19.96 0.08 5.03
C SER A 215 20.65 -0.28 6.36
N LEU A 216 21.38 -1.40 6.41
CA LEU A 216 22.16 -1.79 7.60
C LEU A 216 23.32 -0.82 7.86
N ALA A 217 24.03 -0.37 6.80
CA ALA A 217 25.10 0.60 6.94
C ALA A 217 24.58 1.96 7.43
N TRP A 218 23.46 2.41 6.90
CA TRP A 218 22.81 3.64 7.33
C TRP A 218 22.33 3.55 8.79
N ALA A 219 21.68 2.44 9.16
CA ALA A 219 21.25 2.20 10.54
C ALA A 219 22.45 2.19 11.51
N ALA A 220 23.57 1.59 11.12
CA ALA A 220 24.81 1.63 11.89
C ALA A 220 25.31 3.06 12.08
N GLY A 221 25.23 3.91 11.06
CA GLY A 221 25.57 5.33 11.15
C GLY A 221 24.68 6.08 12.13
N VAL A 222 23.37 5.79 12.14
CA VAL A 222 22.42 6.37 13.10
C VAL A 222 22.75 5.93 14.54
N VAL A 223 23.02 4.64 14.74
CA VAL A 223 23.38 4.08 16.06
C VAL A 223 24.64 4.72 16.63
N ARG A 224 25.67 4.93 15.79
CA ARG A 224 26.91 5.60 16.22
C ARG A 224 26.79 7.13 16.38
N GLY A 225 25.70 7.73 15.89
CA GLY A 225 25.52 9.17 15.85
C GLY A 225 26.22 9.87 14.68
N ASP A 226 26.81 9.12 13.72
CA ASP A 226 27.43 9.66 12.51
C ASP A 226 26.39 10.15 11.50
N THR A 227 25.20 9.58 11.54
CA THR A 227 24.07 9.95 10.67
C THR A 227 22.98 10.61 11.49
N ARG A 228 22.77 11.89 11.26
CA ARG A 228 21.66 12.64 11.83
C ARG A 228 20.48 12.64 10.88
N VAL A 229 19.33 12.22 11.36
CA VAL A 229 18.09 12.22 10.59
C VAL A 229 17.31 13.49 10.89
N GLU A 230 17.17 14.34 9.89
CA GLU A 230 16.41 15.59 9.98
C GLU A 230 15.09 15.42 9.21
N ARG A 231 13.97 15.65 9.87
CA ARG A 231 12.65 15.68 9.27
C ARG A 231 12.09 17.08 9.34
N PRO A 232 11.43 17.56 8.28
CA PRO A 232 10.70 18.83 8.36
C PRO A 232 9.72 18.80 9.54
N ALA A 233 9.63 19.88 10.28
CA ALA A 233 8.60 20.00 11.31
C ALA A 233 7.24 19.99 10.64
N VAL A 234 6.32 19.21 11.21
CA VAL A 234 4.93 19.19 10.73
C VAL A 234 4.28 20.51 11.10
N ASP A 235 3.75 21.19 10.10
CA ASP A 235 2.91 22.37 10.31
C ASP A 235 1.64 21.95 11.05
N ARG A 236 1.40 22.56 12.23
CA ARG A 236 0.24 22.31 13.08
C ARG A 236 -0.73 23.48 13.09
N ASP A 237 -0.55 24.42 12.16
CA ASP A 237 -1.50 25.52 12.02
C ASP A 237 -2.92 25.00 11.77
N GLU A 238 -3.89 25.55 12.49
CA GLU A 238 -5.28 25.10 12.43
C GLU A 238 -5.88 25.28 11.04
N ALA A 239 -5.60 26.41 10.38
CA ALA A 239 -6.14 26.70 9.06
C ALA A 239 -5.59 25.74 8.01
N THR A 240 -4.30 25.38 8.08
CA THR A 240 -3.68 24.36 7.23
C THR A 240 -4.36 23.02 7.39
N TRP A 241 -4.59 22.56 8.63
CA TRP A 241 -5.25 21.28 8.88
C TRP A 241 -6.71 21.29 8.43
N GLN A 242 -7.48 22.33 8.78
CA GLN A 242 -8.87 22.45 8.35
C GLN A 242 -8.99 22.53 6.82
N GLY A 243 -8.07 23.22 6.15
CA GLY A 243 -8.02 23.27 4.69
C GLY A 243 -7.81 21.89 4.07
N ALA A 244 -6.87 21.07 4.61
CA ALA A 244 -6.64 19.72 4.15
C ALA A 244 -7.87 18.81 4.37
N LEU A 245 -8.49 18.88 5.55
CA LEU A 245 -9.71 18.13 5.87
C LEU A 245 -10.88 18.50 4.98
N ALA A 246 -11.09 19.81 4.76
CA ALA A 246 -12.15 20.32 3.88
C ALA A 246 -11.98 19.84 2.43
N ARG A 247 -10.72 19.83 1.91
CA ARG A 247 -10.39 19.28 0.59
C ARG A 247 -10.73 17.79 0.51
N GLY A 248 -10.30 17.01 1.50
CA GLY A 248 -10.59 15.58 1.56
C GLY A 248 -12.09 15.30 1.63
N ARG A 249 -12.84 16.12 2.41
CA ARG A 249 -14.29 16.00 2.53
C ARG A 249 -14.99 16.32 1.21
N ALA A 250 -14.61 17.40 0.54
CA ALA A 250 -15.17 17.75 -0.77
C ALA A 250 -14.96 16.62 -1.80
N LEU A 251 -13.77 15.97 -1.79
CA LEU A 251 -13.53 14.81 -2.65
C LEU A 251 -14.41 13.62 -2.24
N ALA A 252 -14.55 13.33 -0.96
CA ALA A 252 -15.42 12.26 -0.47
C ALA A 252 -16.88 12.50 -0.88
N ASP A 253 -17.40 13.71 -0.67
CA ASP A 253 -18.74 14.09 -1.08
C ASP A 253 -18.96 13.91 -2.59
N MET A 254 -17.98 14.30 -3.41
CA MET A 254 -18.03 14.14 -4.86
C MET A 254 -17.95 12.67 -5.31
N LYS A 255 -17.21 11.82 -4.58
CA LYS A 255 -16.95 10.42 -5.00
C LYS A 255 -17.96 9.43 -4.46
N VAL A 256 -18.38 9.60 -3.21
CA VAL A 256 -19.21 8.61 -2.52
C VAL A 256 -20.57 9.16 -2.10
N HIS A 257 -20.82 10.46 -2.20
CA HIS A 257 -22.12 11.10 -1.91
C HIS A 257 -22.72 10.71 -0.55
N GLY A 258 -21.88 10.47 0.46
CA GLY A 258 -22.31 9.99 1.77
C GLY A 258 -22.69 8.52 1.86
N ALA A 259 -22.59 7.74 0.77
CA ALA A 259 -23.00 6.35 0.73
C ALA A 259 -22.11 5.41 1.57
N THR A 260 -20.88 5.81 1.88
CA THR A 260 -19.99 5.09 2.81
C THR A 260 -19.41 6.04 3.85
N GLN A 261 -19.21 5.52 5.08
CA GLN A 261 -18.77 6.35 6.21
C GLN A 261 -17.24 6.39 6.37
N ALA A 262 -16.52 5.42 5.81
CA ALA A 262 -15.08 5.26 6.01
C ALA A 262 -14.24 6.52 5.69
N PRO A 263 -14.43 7.24 4.55
CA PRO A 263 -13.64 8.43 4.26
C PRO A 263 -13.88 9.57 5.28
N TYR A 264 -15.10 9.72 5.76
CA TYR A 264 -15.45 10.76 6.74
C TYR A 264 -14.85 10.45 8.11
N LYS A 265 -14.92 9.19 8.56
CA LYS A 265 -14.26 8.72 9.78
C LYS A 265 -12.74 8.86 9.70
N ALA A 266 -12.14 8.56 8.56
CA ALA A 266 -10.70 8.77 8.37
C ALA A 266 -10.31 10.24 8.50
N LEU A 267 -11.10 11.17 7.95
CA LEU A 267 -10.87 12.61 8.08
C LEU A 267 -11.01 13.08 9.53
N GLU A 268 -12.01 12.59 10.28
CA GLU A 268 -12.17 12.87 11.71
C GLU A 268 -10.93 12.45 12.50
N LEU A 269 -10.42 11.23 12.25
CA LEU A 269 -9.23 10.69 12.91
C LEU A 269 -7.95 11.47 12.56
N ILE A 270 -7.77 11.85 11.28
CA ILE A 270 -6.67 12.72 10.86
C ILE A 270 -6.75 14.07 11.58
N GLY A 271 -7.96 14.67 11.65
CA GLY A 271 -8.16 15.91 12.36
C GLY A 271 -7.78 15.84 13.84
N LEU A 272 -8.15 14.73 14.49
CA LEU A 272 -7.83 14.48 15.89
C LEU A 272 -6.30 14.39 16.14
N ALA A 273 -5.53 13.87 15.19
CA ALA A 273 -4.10 13.69 15.30
C ALA A 273 -3.31 14.99 15.47
N ARG A 274 -3.90 16.15 15.20
CA ARG A 274 -3.27 17.45 15.42
C ARG A 274 -2.92 17.69 16.90
N GLU A 275 -3.80 17.29 17.80
CA GLU A 275 -3.71 17.61 19.24
C GLU A 275 -3.71 16.37 20.15
N ALA A 276 -4.28 15.25 19.67
CA ALA A 276 -4.42 14.06 20.49
C ALA A 276 -3.05 13.46 20.87
N THR A 277 -3.01 12.90 22.08
CA THR A 277 -1.93 11.98 22.41
C THR A 277 -2.03 10.72 21.55
N TYR A 278 -0.94 9.96 21.43
CA TYR A 278 -0.97 8.68 20.73
C TYR A 278 -2.05 7.74 21.31
N ASP A 279 -2.18 7.67 22.62
CA ASP A 279 -3.14 6.79 23.28
C ASP A 279 -4.59 7.20 23.02
N ASP A 280 -4.90 8.49 23.07
CA ASP A 280 -6.25 9.01 22.77
C ASP A 280 -6.60 8.82 21.28
N GLY A 281 -5.67 9.13 20.41
CA GLY A 281 -5.84 8.98 18.97
C GLY A 281 -6.06 7.53 18.56
N THR A 282 -5.24 6.60 19.05
CA THR A 282 -5.40 5.17 18.76
C THR A 282 -6.64 4.57 19.42
N ALA A 283 -7.07 5.10 20.57
CA ALA A 283 -8.36 4.70 21.16
C ALA A 283 -9.55 5.15 20.30
N ALA A 284 -9.49 6.35 19.72
CA ALA A 284 -10.50 6.82 18.76
C ALA A 284 -10.50 5.97 17.48
N GLU A 285 -9.32 5.66 16.95
CA GLU A 285 -9.13 4.80 15.78
C GLU A 285 -9.76 3.41 15.98
N ARG A 286 -9.50 2.76 17.13
CA ARG A 286 -10.11 1.46 17.47
C ARG A 286 -11.64 1.53 17.55
N ARG A 287 -12.22 2.62 18.07
CA ARG A 287 -13.68 2.81 18.09
C ARG A 287 -14.24 2.93 16.69
N ALA A 288 -13.66 3.79 15.86
CA ALA A 288 -14.09 3.98 14.47
C ALA A 288 -13.98 2.67 13.66
N LEU A 289 -12.87 1.94 13.84
CA LEU A 289 -12.67 0.65 13.17
C LEU A 289 -13.70 -0.39 13.62
N ALA A 290 -14.02 -0.46 14.92
CA ALA A 290 -15.05 -1.37 15.44
C ALA A 290 -16.45 -1.04 14.91
N GLU A 291 -16.78 0.23 14.73
CA GLU A 291 -18.04 0.66 14.10
C GLU A 291 -18.12 0.22 12.63
N LEU A 292 -17.04 0.39 11.87
CA LEU A 292 -17.00 0.10 10.44
C LEU A 292 -16.86 -1.40 10.13
N ALA A 293 -16.17 -2.17 10.96
CA ALA A 293 -15.83 -3.58 10.71
C ALA A 293 -17.05 -4.51 10.61
N PHE A 294 -18.18 -4.11 11.20
CA PHE A 294 -19.45 -4.85 11.12
C PHE A 294 -20.49 -4.18 10.23
N GLY A 295 -20.09 -3.10 9.54
CA GLY A 295 -20.94 -2.38 8.60
C GLY A 295 -21.18 -3.17 7.31
N GLU A 296 -22.29 -2.83 6.64
CA GLU A 296 -22.59 -3.36 5.31
C GLU A 296 -21.58 -2.90 4.27
N ASP A 297 -20.98 -1.73 4.45
CA ASP A 297 -19.97 -1.15 3.54
C ASP A 297 -18.75 -2.05 3.41
N LEU A 298 -18.18 -2.53 4.52
CA LEU A 298 -17.06 -3.46 4.50
C LEU A 298 -17.44 -4.76 3.80
N ARG A 299 -18.60 -5.33 4.14
CA ARG A 299 -19.07 -6.58 3.55
C ARG A 299 -19.24 -6.46 2.04
N ALA A 300 -19.87 -5.38 1.59
CA ALA A 300 -20.07 -5.10 0.17
C ALA A 300 -18.75 -4.87 -0.56
N SER A 301 -17.83 -4.12 0.05
CA SER A 301 -16.51 -3.83 -0.53
C SER A 301 -15.64 -5.09 -0.63
N LEU A 302 -15.61 -5.93 0.41
CA LEU A 302 -14.89 -7.20 0.38
C LEU A 302 -15.48 -8.17 -0.66
N TYR A 303 -16.82 -8.23 -0.77
CA TYR A 303 -17.48 -9.03 -1.79
C TYR A 303 -17.12 -8.55 -3.21
N ALA A 304 -17.19 -7.25 -3.46
CA ALA A 304 -16.81 -6.66 -4.75
C ALA A 304 -15.33 -6.89 -5.06
N PHE A 305 -14.45 -6.70 -4.07
CA PHE A 305 -13.01 -6.96 -4.20
C PHE A 305 -12.73 -8.42 -4.57
N ASP A 306 -13.36 -9.37 -3.88
CA ASP A 306 -13.23 -10.80 -4.17
C ASP A 306 -13.71 -11.15 -5.58
N LEU A 307 -14.88 -10.62 -5.99
CA LEU A 307 -15.40 -10.79 -7.35
C LEU A 307 -14.40 -10.29 -8.40
N VAL A 308 -13.82 -9.11 -8.22
CA VAL A 308 -12.83 -8.55 -9.16
C VAL A 308 -11.56 -9.39 -9.19
N GLN A 309 -11.03 -9.78 -8.03
CA GLN A 309 -9.79 -10.56 -7.98
C GLN A 309 -9.94 -11.98 -8.51
N ARG A 310 -11.05 -12.65 -8.22
CA ARG A 310 -11.25 -14.04 -8.64
C ARG A 310 -11.94 -14.15 -10.00
N ARG A 311 -13.07 -13.45 -10.19
CA ARG A 311 -13.96 -13.65 -11.34
C ARG A 311 -13.51 -12.85 -12.57
N ALA A 312 -13.12 -11.58 -12.40
CA ALA A 312 -12.66 -10.77 -13.54
C ALA A 312 -11.33 -11.25 -14.12
N LYS A 313 -10.42 -11.74 -13.24
CA LYS A 313 -9.11 -12.26 -13.70
C LYS A 313 -9.15 -13.74 -14.13
N ARG A 314 -10.09 -14.52 -13.58
CA ARG A 314 -10.26 -15.95 -13.86
C ARG A 314 -11.76 -16.26 -13.93
N PRO A 315 -12.44 -15.93 -15.04
CA PRO A 315 -13.86 -16.23 -15.21
C PRO A 315 -14.14 -17.73 -15.03
N ALA A 316 -15.27 -18.06 -14.42
CA ALA A 316 -15.68 -19.47 -14.28
C ALA A 316 -15.89 -20.10 -15.67
N GLY A 317 -15.35 -21.31 -15.86
CA GLY A 317 -15.48 -22.03 -17.14
C GLY A 317 -14.52 -21.57 -18.24
N VAL A 318 -13.57 -20.68 -17.94
CA VAL A 318 -12.51 -20.32 -18.90
C VAL A 318 -11.64 -21.53 -19.17
N PRO A 319 -11.40 -21.88 -20.44
CA PRO A 319 -10.43 -22.91 -20.82
C PRO A 319 -9.02 -22.56 -20.33
N ASP A 320 -8.14 -23.59 -20.28
CA ASP A 320 -6.74 -23.36 -19.95
C ASP A 320 -6.11 -22.32 -20.88
N ALA A 321 -5.30 -21.43 -20.32
CA ALA A 321 -4.66 -20.34 -21.07
C ALA A 321 -3.75 -20.85 -22.19
N SER A 322 -3.23 -22.09 -22.09
CA SER A 322 -2.44 -22.75 -23.15
C SER A 322 -3.25 -23.02 -24.42
N LEU A 323 -4.57 -23.04 -24.33
CA LEU A 323 -5.46 -23.19 -25.49
C LEU A 323 -5.78 -21.86 -26.20
N ALA A 324 -5.36 -20.73 -25.62
CA ALA A 324 -5.52 -19.43 -26.26
C ALA A 324 -4.63 -19.35 -27.50
N ARG A 325 -5.22 -18.88 -28.62
CA ARG A 325 -4.46 -18.61 -29.83
C ARG A 325 -3.89 -17.19 -29.75
N ASP A 326 -2.68 -17.01 -30.24
CA ASP A 326 -2.12 -15.68 -30.38
C ASP A 326 -2.94 -14.86 -31.38
N VAL A 327 -3.25 -13.62 -30.98
CA VAL A 327 -3.90 -12.67 -31.87
C VAL A 327 -2.82 -12.03 -32.74
N THR A 328 -2.79 -12.37 -34.02
CA THR A 328 -1.81 -11.86 -34.97
C THR A 328 -2.34 -10.71 -35.82
N LYS A 329 -3.63 -10.50 -35.85
CA LYS A 329 -4.33 -9.43 -36.62
C LYS A 329 -5.71 -9.19 -36.03
N VAL A 330 -6.17 -7.94 -36.04
CA VAL A 330 -7.51 -7.56 -35.56
C VAL A 330 -8.29 -6.90 -36.72
N GLY A 331 -9.53 -7.38 -36.94
CA GLY A 331 -10.50 -6.71 -37.80
C GLY A 331 -11.49 -5.90 -36.96
N VAL A 332 -11.72 -4.65 -37.31
CA VAL A 332 -12.70 -3.76 -36.68
C VAL A 332 -13.76 -3.39 -37.73
N VAL A 333 -15.00 -3.77 -37.45
CA VAL A 333 -16.15 -3.43 -38.30
C VAL A 333 -16.81 -2.17 -37.74
N GLY A 334 -16.83 -1.13 -38.58
CA GLY A 334 -17.18 0.24 -38.22
C GLY A 334 -15.94 1.11 -38.01
N ALA A 335 -16.03 2.40 -38.34
CA ALA A 335 -14.98 3.40 -38.18
C ALA A 335 -15.46 4.64 -37.42
N GLY A 336 -16.60 4.54 -36.73
CA GLY A 336 -17.10 5.58 -35.85
C GLY A 336 -16.26 5.75 -34.57
N LEU A 337 -16.68 6.66 -33.69
CA LEU A 337 -15.94 7.04 -32.47
C LEU A 337 -15.49 5.85 -31.63
N MET A 338 -16.41 4.96 -31.29
CA MET A 338 -16.10 3.79 -30.45
C MET A 338 -15.15 2.80 -31.14
N ALA A 339 -15.40 2.49 -32.40
CA ALA A 339 -14.56 1.59 -33.18
C ALA A 339 -13.13 2.12 -33.35
N SER A 340 -12.97 3.42 -33.60
CA SER A 340 -11.64 4.07 -33.67
C SER A 340 -10.91 4.04 -32.33
N GLN A 341 -11.61 4.20 -31.21
CA GLN A 341 -11.01 4.08 -29.87
C GLN A 341 -10.60 2.63 -29.55
N LEU A 342 -11.39 1.64 -29.95
CA LEU A 342 -11.04 0.22 -29.84
C LEU A 342 -9.86 -0.14 -30.73
N ALA A 343 -9.83 0.35 -31.97
CA ALA A 343 -8.68 0.18 -32.88
C ALA A 343 -7.39 0.72 -32.24
N LEU A 344 -7.43 1.93 -31.68
CA LEU A 344 -6.32 2.53 -30.96
C LEU A 344 -5.89 1.68 -29.75
N LEU A 345 -6.84 1.11 -29.01
CA LEU A 345 -6.55 0.22 -27.89
C LEU A 345 -5.81 -1.04 -28.37
N PHE A 346 -6.30 -1.70 -29.42
CA PHE A 346 -5.71 -2.93 -29.96
C PHE A 346 -4.30 -2.67 -30.51
N VAL A 347 -4.11 -1.63 -31.31
CA VAL A 347 -2.79 -1.24 -31.82
C VAL A 347 -1.80 -1.04 -30.67
N ARG A 348 -2.20 -0.33 -29.62
CA ARG A 348 -1.32 -0.01 -28.48
C ARG A 348 -1.05 -1.19 -27.54
N ARG A 349 -1.98 -2.14 -27.39
CA ARG A 349 -1.90 -3.23 -26.42
C ARG A 349 -1.41 -4.53 -27.00
N LEU A 350 -1.80 -4.84 -28.21
CA LEU A 350 -1.42 -6.07 -28.88
C LEU A 350 -0.23 -5.87 -29.84
N GLU A 351 -0.02 -4.62 -30.29
CA GLU A 351 1.04 -4.27 -31.27
C GLU A 351 0.97 -5.14 -32.54
N VAL A 352 -0.25 -5.48 -32.99
CA VAL A 352 -0.54 -6.24 -34.21
C VAL A 352 -1.24 -5.37 -35.24
N PRO A 353 -1.22 -5.74 -36.55
CA PRO A 353 -1.97 -5.04 -37.58
C PRO A 353 -3.47 -4.99 -37.25
N VAL A 354 -4.06 -3.81 -37.39
CA VAL A 354 -5.50 -3.57 -37.21
C VAL A 354 -6.07 -3.10 -38.53
N VAL A 355 -7.08 -3.80 -39.04
CA VAL A 355 -7.79 -3.41 -40.28
C VAL A 355 -9.18 -2.92 -39.89
N MET A 356 -9.56 -1.75 -40.41
CA MET A 356 -10.89 -1.18 -40.20
C MET A 356 -11.70 -1.23 -41.52
N THR A 357 -13.00 -1.44 -41.38
CA THR A 357 -13.96 -1.33 -42.50
C THR A 357 -15.20 -0.59 -42.03
N ASP A 358 -15.85 0.12 -42.95
CA ASP A 358 -17.15 0.79 -42.75
C ASP A 358 -17.94 0.76 -44.07
N LEU A 359 -19.08 1.43 -44.11
CA LEU A 359 -19.96 1.52 -45.30
C LEU A 359 -19.28 2.19 -46.47
N ASP A 360 -18.40 3.14 -46.24
CA ASP A 360 -17.66 3.86 -47.24
C ASP A 360 -16.22 4.15 -46.82
N GLN A 361 -15.36 4.47 -47.80
CA GLN A 361 -13.95 4.73 -47.58
C GLN A 361 -13.68 6.00 -46.78
N GLU A 362 -14.50 7.04 -46.93
CA GLU A 362 -14.33 8.31 -46.19
C GLU A 362 -14.42 8.12 -44.69
N ARG A 363 -15.38 7.32 -44.22
CA ARG A 363 -15.51 6.98 -42.78
C ARG A 363 -14.30 6.22 -42.25
N VAL A 364 -13.79 5.27 -43.05
CA VAL A 364 -12.58 4.53 -42.70
C VAL A 364 -11.39 5.48 -42.54
N GLU A 365 -11.21 6.42 -43.47
CA GLU A 365 -10.12 7.41 -43.42
C GLU A 365 -10.22 8.31 -42.19
N VAL A 366 -11.42 8.73 -41.80
CA VAL A 366 -11.66 9.49 -40.56
C VAL A 366 -11.27 8.66 -39.32
N GLY A 367 -11.67 7.39 -39.27
CA GLY A 367 -11.35 6.48 -38.18
C GLY A 367 -9.85 6.22 -38.05
N VAL A 368 -9.18 5.91 -39.13
CA VAL A 368 -7.71 5.71 -39.18
C VAL A 368 -6.99 7.01 -38.80
N GLY A 369 -7.45 8.16 -39.39
CA GLY A 369 -6.92 9.48 -39.05
C GLY A 369 -7.00 9.80 -37.56
N TYR A 370 -8.08 9.41 -36.87
CA TYR A 370 -8.20 9.52 -35.43
C TYR A 370 -7.10 8.71 -34.71
N VAL A 371 -6.92 7.44 -35.09
CA VAL A 371 -5.90 6.57 -34.47
C VAL A 371 -4.50 7.17 -34.62
N HIS A 372 -4.14 7.60 -35.84
CA HIS A 372 -2.85 8.23 -36.11
C HIS A 372 -2.66 9.52 -35.30
N GLY A 373 -3.69 10.37 -35.22
CA GLY A 373 -3.65 11.61 -34.45
C GLY A 373 -3.42 11.39 -32.94
N GLU A 374 -4.05 10.38 -32.40
CA GLU A 374 -3.82 10.02 -30.96
C GLU A 374 -2.40 9.45 -30.72
N VAL A 375 -1.86 8.67 -31.65
CA VAL A 375 -0.46 8.21 -31.58
C VAL A 375 0.50 9.41 -31.66
N ASP A 376 0.25 10.40 -32.55
CA ASP A 376 1.06 11.61 -32.61
C ASP A 376 1.00 12.46 -31.33
N LYS A 377 -0.16 12.56 -30.70
CA LYS A 377 -0.30 13.22 -29.40
C LYS A 377 0.53 12.55 -28.31
N LEU A 378 0.61 11.20 -28.32
CA LEU A 378 1.46 10.47 -27.38
C LEU A 378 2.94 10.72 -27.63
N LEU A 379 3.36 10.76 -28.89
CA LEU A 379 4.73 11.09 -29.30
C LEU A 379 5.08 12.53 -28.87
N GLY A 380 4.22 13.49 -29.18
CA GLY A 380 4.44 14.91 -28.83
C GLY A 380 4.53 15.15 -27.31
N LYS A 381 3.86 14.32 -26.50
CA LYS A 381 3.96 14.33 -25.03
C LYS A 381 5.15 13.54 -24.48
N GLY A 382 6.01 13.00 -25.32
CA GLY A 382 7.15 12.17 -24.91
C GLY A 382 6.76 10.85 -24.21
N ARG A 383 5.51 10.38 -24.40
CA ARG A 383 5.03 9.14 -23.77
C ARG A 383 5.41 7.88 -24.53
N ILE A 384 5.79 8.00 -25.77
CA ILE A 384 6.30 6.94 -26.64
C ILE A 384 7.45 7.46 -27.50
N SER A 385 8.37 6.58 -27.89
CA SER A 385 9.44 6.93 -28.84
C SER A 385 8.92 7.08 -30.27
N ARG A 386 9.72 7.71 -31.15
CA ARG A 386 9.39 7.83 -32.56
C ARG A 386 9.26 6.48 -33.26
N ASP A 387 10.17 5.55 -32.95
CA ASP A 387 10.12 4.19 -33.50
C ASP A 387 8.86 3.44 -33.08
N LYS A 388 8.43 3.60 -31.81
CA LYS A 388 7.17 3.02 -31.37
C LYS A 388 5.98 3.69 -32.06
N ALA A 389 5.96 4.99 -32.22
CA ALA A 389 4.89 5.69 -32.94
C ALA A 389 4.77 5.20 -34.39
N ASN A 390 5.91 4.99 -35.08
CA ASN A 390 5.92 4.48 -36.48
C ASN A 390 5.40 3.04 -36.58
N ARG A 391 5.63 2.20 -35.56
CA ARG A 391 5.07 0.82 -35.55
C ARG A 391 3.58 0.78 -35.24
N LEU A 392 3.06 1.78 -34.56
CA LEU A 392 1.65 1.85 -34.13
C LEU A 392 0.75 2.51 -35.20
N LYS A 393 1.31 3.11 -36.26
CA LYS A 393 0.61 3.65 -37.40
C LYS A 393 0.61 2.67 -38.58
#